data_7f9b8c31161b9bfb0b158c41997240bf
#
_entry.id   7f9b8c31161b9bfb0b158c41997240bf
#
_cell.length_a   1.000
_cell.length_b   1.000
_cell.length_c   1.000
_cell.angle_alpha   90.00
_cell.angle_beta   90.00
_cell.angle_gamma   90.00
#
_symmetry.space_group_name_H-M   'P 1'
#
loop_
_entity.id
_entity.type
_entity.pdbx_description
1 polymer ?
#
loop_
_entity_poly.entity_id
_entity_poly.type
_entity_poly.pdbx_seq_one_letter_code
_entity_poly.pdbx_strand_id
1 'polypeptide(L)'
;MSTEKLMRVLILAIGSATLMAFGWSPRPAQAADAPFTDPVAYCMAVGNVDASDARYTGPAVPDWMVPALYSKDEIKAQKKAKVDPARAIVWRCMQKAIYACVQGNSPICGKANQEMKPTKAMREFCTGQPNAEVIPLSVIGHENPMIYDWTCKRQKPAIARQIFTVDSRGFPVELWKEIAPAQK
;
A
#
# COMPACT_ATOMS: atom_id res chain seq x y z
N MET A 1 49.44 -55.48 -39.68
CA MET A 1 49.90 -55.18 -41.06
C MET A 1 49.28 -53.80 -41.34
N SER A 2 49.93 -52.82 -41.44
CA SER A 2 50.87 -52.08 -42.19
C SER A 2 50.60 -50.60 -41.75
N THR A 3 51.49 -50.01 -41.09
CA THR A 3 52.52 -49.07 -41.48
C THR A 3 52.07 -47.95 -42.45
N GLU A 4 52.32 -46.80 -42.02
CA GLU A 4 53.07 -45.64 -42.60
C GLU A 4 52.22 -44.37 -42.59
N LYS A 5 52.66 -43.25 -42.39
CA LYS A 5 53.91 -42.52 -42.21
C LYS A 5 53.60 -41.09 -41.75
N LEU A 6 54.44 -40.66 -40.85
CA LEU A 6 54.81 -39.27 -40.62
C LEU A 6 54.57 -38.30 -41.78
N MET A 7 53.95 -37.14 -41.44
CA MET A 7 54.43 -35.87 -41.95
C MET A 7 54.14 -34.73 -40.95
N ARG A 8 55.22 -34.28 -40.34
CA ARG A 8 55.28 -33.08 -39.51
C ARG A 8 55.06 -31.83 -40.38
N VAL A 9 54.00 -31.09 -40.15
CA VAL A 9 53.91 -29.74 -40.61
C VAL A 9 53.88 -28.82 -39.39
N LEU A 10 55.03 -28.15 -39.23
CA LEU A 10 55.22 -27.12 -38.19
C LEU A 10 54.55 -25.84 -38.70
N ILE A 11 53.38 -25.49 -38.20
CA ILE A 11 52.76 -24.20 -38.45
C ILE A 11 52.98 -23.35 -37.21
N LEU A 12 53.91 -22.36 -37.33
CA LEU A 12 54.06 -21.29 -36.39
C LEU A 12 52.81 -20.39 -36.51
N ALA A 13 51.87 -20.49 -35.57
CA ALA A 13 50.82 -19.52 -35.44
C ALA A 13 51.27 -18.45 -34.46
N ILE A 14 51.59 -17.28 -35.04
CA ILE A 14 51.82 -16.05 -34.30
C ILE A 14 50.49 -15.62 -33.68
N GLY A 15 50.32 -15.91 -32.40
CA GLY A 15 49.14 -15.49 -31.64
C GLY A 15 49.19 -14.00 -31.33
N SER A 16 48.46 -13.18 -32.07
CA SER A 16 48.18 -11.80 -31.69
C SER A 16 47.25 -11.79 -30.50
N ALA A 17 47.80 -11.52 -29.32
CA ALA A 17 47.02 -11.28 -28.11
C ALA A 17 46.33 -9.92 -28.21
N THR A 18 45.09 -9.89 -28.67
CA THR A 18 44.24 -8.72 -28.59
C THR A 18 43.81 -8.55 -27.12
N LEU A 19 44.47 -7.63 -26.42
CA LEU A 19 43.99 -7.15 -25.11
C LEU A 19 42.65 -6.42 -25.33
N MET A 20 41.53 -7.12 -25.04
CA MET A 20 40.24 -6.47 -24.87
C MET A 20 40.29 -5.69 -23.56
N ALA A 21 40.58 -4.38 -23.69
CA ALA A 21 40.36 -3.43 -22.60
C ALA A 21 38.82 -3.37 -22.32
N PHE A 22 38.35 -4.11 -21.32
CA PHE A 22 37.02 -3.90 -20.77
C PHE A 22 37.01 -2.47 -20.20
N GLY A 23 36.51 -1.54 -20.99
CA GLY A 23 36.23 -0.19 -20.55
C GLY A 23 35.13 -0.22 -19.48
N TRP A 24 35.53 -0.14 -18.23
CA TRP A 24 34.63 0.19 -17.14
C TRP A 24 34.19 1.65 -17.34
N SER A 25 33.13 1.86 -18.12
CA SER A 25 32.42 3.14 -18.11
C SER A 25 31.77 3.28 -16.72
N PRO A 26 32.19 4.27 -15.92
CA PRO A 26 31.45 4.55 -14.68
C PRO A 26 30.01 4.86 -15.09
N ARG A 27 29.06 4.06 -14.61
CA ARG A 27 27.65 4.40 -14.70
C ARG A 27 27.51 5.78 -14.07
N PRO A 28 26.88 6.77 -14.76
CA PRO A 28 26.57 8.02 -14.10
C PRO A 28 25.80 7.68 -12.83
N ALA A 29 26.29 8.15 -11.69
CA ALA A 29 25.55 8.08 -10.45
C ALA A 29 24.18 8.71 -10.75
N GLN A 30 23.11 7.92 -10.64
CA GLN A 30 21.75 8.46 -10.71
C GLN A 30 21.70 9.56 -9.65
N ALA A 31 21.56 10.81 -10.10
CA ALA A 31 21.30 11.93 -9.20
C ALA A 31 20.13 11.48 -8.33
N ALA A 32 20.32 11.48 -7.02
CA ALA A 32 19.21 11.24 -6.09
C ALA A 32 18.13 12.23 -6.49
N ASP A 33 16.99 11.73 -6.95
CA ASP A 33 15.89 12.56 -7.40
C ASP A 33 15.60 13.59 -6.30
N ALA A 34 15.55 14.87 -6.66
CA ALA A 34 15.25 15.92 -5.71
C ALA A 34 13.90 15.60 -5.02
N PRO A 35 13.80 15.82 -3.72
CA PRO A 35 12.59 15.46 -2.99
C PRO A 35 11.37 16.20 -3.55
N PHE A 36 10.24 15.50 -3.64
CA PHE A 36 8.99 16.04 -4.14
C PHE A 36 8.29 16.86 -3.06
N THR A 37 7.84 18.06 -3.38
CA THR A 37 6.97 18.88 -2.52
C THR A 37 5.50 18.85 -2.97
N ASP A 38 5.26 18.48 -4.24
CA ASP A 38 3.94 18.29 -4.81
C ASP A 38 3.54 16.82 -4.74
N PRO A 39 2.41 16.44 -4.09
CA PRO A 39 1.98 15.07 -3.95
C PRO A 39 1.56 14.44 -5.29
N VAL A 40 1.11 15.23 -6.28
CA VAL A 40 0.76 14.71 -7.61
C VAL A 40 2.03 14.25 -8.32
N ALA A 41 3.05 15.11 -8.38
CA ALA A 41 4.34 14.78 -8.98
C ALA A 41 4.99 13.58 -8.27
N TYR A 42 4.88 13.53 -6.93
CA TYR A 42 5.35 12.40 -6.14
C TYR A 42 4.65 11.10 -6.55
N CYS A 43 3.31 11.06 -6.54
CA CYS A 43 2.57 9.85 -6.90
C CYS A 43 2.81 9.41 -8.35
N MET A 44 2.93 10.36 -9.27
CA MET A 44 3.30 10.06 -10.67
C MET A 44 4.66 9.36 -10.77
N ALA A 45 5.62 9.78 -9.96
CA ALA A 45 6.97 9.21 -9.97
C ALA A 45 7.05 7.84 -9.28
N VAL A 46 6.42 7.70 -8.10
CA VAL A 46 6.54 6.47 -7.30
C VAL A 46 5.55 5.36 -7.70
N GLY A 47 4.45 5.73 -8.33
CA GLY A 47 3.40 4.80 -8.78
C GLY A 47 2.54 4.25 -7.65
N ASN A 48 3.08 3.39 -6.79
CA ASN A 48 2.39 2.76 -5.68
C ASN A 48 3.22 2.84 -4.40
N VAL A 49 2.67 3.47 -3.37
CA VAL A 49 3.25 3.51 -2.02
C VAL A 49 2.12 3.64 -0.99
N ASP A 50 2.22 2.93 0.13
CA ASP A 50 1.15 2.84 1.13
C ASP A 50 1.06 4.09 2.02
N ALA A 51 2.13 4.87 2.12
CA ALA A 51 2.22 6.17 2.77
C ALA A 51 3.35 6.95 2.13
N SER A 52 3.32 8.30 2.24
CA SER A 52 4.45 9.13 1.80
C SER A 52 5.73 8.74 2.55
N ASP A 53 6.84 8.66 1.84
CA ASP A 53 8.16 8.33 2.37
C ASP A 53 9.13 9.52 2.25
N ALA A 54 10.42 9.30 2.55
CA ALA A 54 11.44 10.35 2.56
C ALA A 54 11.63 11.10 1.22
N ARG A 55 11.11 10.58 0.12
CA ARG A 55 11.10 11.26 -1.19
C ARG A 55 10.08 12.40 -1.25
N TYR A 56 9.09 12.41 -0.36
CA TYR A 56 8.11 13.47 -0.25
C TYR A 56 8.43 14.38 0.94
N THR A 57 8.62 15.67 0.71
CA THR A 57 8.97 16.69 1.71
C THR A 57 7.96 17.83 1.78
N GLY A 58 6.83 17.69 1.08
CA GLY A 58 5.71 18.62 1.16
C GLY A 58 4.92 18.51 2.48
N PRO A 59 3.85 19.27 2.64
CA PRO A 59 2.96 19.18 3.80
C PRO A 59 2.39 17.76 3.96
N ALA A 60 2.34 17.25 5.20
CA ALA A 60 1.81 15.91 5.47
C ALA A 60 0.40 15.70 4.86
N VAL A 61 -0.44 16.73 4.94
CA VAL A 61 -1.72 16.81 4.24
C VAL A 61 -1.79 18.17 3.53
N PRO A 62 -1.66 18.23 2.22
CA PRO A 62 -1.85 19.46 1.45
C PRO A 62 -3.24 20.06 1.63
N ASP A 63 -3.34 21.39 1.74
CA ASP A 63 -4.58 22.12 2.07
C ASP A 63 -5.76 21.78 1.15
N TRP A 64 -5.51 21.51 -0.12
CA TRP A 64 -6.55 21.17 -1.10
C TRP A 64 -7.20 19.80 -0.86
N MET A 65 -6.57 18.91 -0.08
CA MET A 65 -7.14 17.59 0.24
C MET A 65 -8.35 17.70 1.18
N VAL A 66 -8.36 18.72 2.07
CA VAL A 66 -9.48 18.92 2.99
C VAL A 66 -10.80 19.16 2.24
N PRO A 67 -10.92 20.14 1.33
CA PRO A 67 -12.16 20.34 0.58
C PRO A 67 -12.45 19.24 -0.46
N ALA A 68 -11.49 18.39 -0.81
CA ALA A 68 -11.73 17.24 -1.66
C ALA A 68 -12.44 16.07 -0.92
N LEU A 69 -12.35 16.06 0.41
CA LEU A 69 -12.86 14.96 1.26
C LEU A 69 -14.04 15.38 2.14
N TYR A 70 -14.11 16.66 2.54
CA TYR A 70 -15.14 17.18 3.40
C TYR A 70 -15.99 18.24 2.69
N SER A 71 -17.27 18.26 2.99
CA SER A 71 -18.18 19.32 2.58
C SER A 71 -17.86 20.63 3.32
N LYS A 72 -18.35 21.76 2.78
CA LYS A 72 -18.19 23.06 3.42
C LYS A 72 -18.80 23.11 4.82
N ASP A 73 -19.93 22.43 5.03
CA ASP A 73 -20.61 22.40 6.33
C ASP A 73 -19.84 21.56 7.35
N GLU A 74 -19.27 20.44 6.96
CA GLU A 74 -18.40 19.65 7.83
C GLU A 74 -17.14 20.42 8.23
N ILE A 75 -16.48 21.09 7.29
CA ILE A 75 -15.31 21.95 7.59
C ILE A 75 -15.70 23.06 8.58
N LYS A 76 -16.86 23.70 8.38
CA LYS A 76 -17.36 24.74 9.29
C LYS A 76 -17.67 24.18 10.68
N ALA A 77 -18.29 23.02 10.76
CA ALA A 77 -18.59 22.34 12.03
C ALA A 77 -17.31 21.99 12.79
N GLN A 78 -16.30 21.42 12.10
CA GLN A 78 -15.02 21.09 12.71
C GLN A 78 -14.26 22.33 13.21
N LYS A 79 -14.24 23.41 12.42
CA LYS A 79 -13.66 24.69 12.84
C LYS A 79 -14.35 25.24 14.10
N LYS A 80 -15.69 25.18 14.18
CA LYS A 80 -16.45 25.56 15.37
C LYS A 80 -16.08 24.74 16.59
N ALA A 81 -15.85 23.42 16.38
CA ALA A 81 -15.39 22.49 17.42
C ALA A 81 -13.88 22.60 17.72
N LYS A 82 -13.14 23.48 17.06
CA LYS A 82 -11.68 23.65 17.14
C LYS A 82 -10.91 22.36 16.80
N VAL A 83 -11.45 21.56 15.89
CA VAL A 83 -10.83 20.35 15.36
C VAL A 83 -10.25 20.67 13.98
N ASP A 84 -8.98 20.30 13.77
CA ASP A 84 -8.34 20.41 12.47
C ASP A 84 -8.72 19.18 11.61
N PRO A 85 -9.48 19.37 10.52
CA PRO A 85 -9.90 18.27 9.66
C PRO A 85 -8.72 17.53 8.99
N ALA A 86 -7.59 18.19 8.78
CA ALA A 86 -6.42 17.57 8.17
C ALA A 86 -5.85 16.42 9.01
N ARG A 87 -6.01 16.47 10.35
CA ARG A 87 -5.50 15.43 11.25
C ARG A 87 -6.09 14.05 11.02
N ALA A 88 -7.29 13.98 10.45
CA ALA A 88 -7.97 12.72 10.17
C ALA A 88 -7.68 12.20 8.76
N ILE A 89 -6.97 12.95 7.93
CA ILE A 89 -6.69 12.56 6.56
C ILE A 89 -5.38 11.78 6.51
N VAL A 90 -5.43 10.61 5.89
CA VAL A 90 -4.26 9.86 5.44
C VAL A 90 -4.34 9.69 3.94
N TRP A 91 -3.21 9.64 3.26
CA TRP A 91 -3.17 9.48 1.82
C TRP A 91 -2.03 8.56 1.37
N ARG A 92 -2.19 7.97 0.21
CA ARG A 92 -1.24 7.06 -0.43
C ARG A 92 -1.26 7.24 -1.94
N CYS A 93 -0.25 6.69 -2.62
CA CYS A 93 -0.25 6.61 -4.06
C CYS A 93 -0.69 5.21 -4.52
N MET A 94 -1.59 5.16 -5.48
CA MET A 94 -1.99 3.94 -6.15
C MET A 94 -2.19 4.21 -7.64
N GLN A 95 -1.52 3.43 -8.50
CA GLN A 95 -1.59 3.59 -9.96
C GLN A 95 -1.24 5.01 -10.43
N LYS A 96 -0.27 5.66 -9.78
CA LYS A 96 0.17 7.05 -10.03
C LYS A 96 -0.83 8.13 -9.63
N ALA A 97 -1.96 7.78 -9.03
CA ALA A 97 -2.97 8.69 -8.50
C ALA A 97 -2.87 8.80 -6.98
N ILE A 98 -3.46 9.87 -6.43
CA ILE A 98 -3.56 10.08 -4.99
C ILE A 98 -4.87 9.49 -4.51
N TYR A 99 -4.79 8.61 -3.53
CA TYR A 99 -5.95 8.10 -2.79
C TYR A 99 -5.86 8.59 -1.36
N ALA A 100 -6.97 9.10 -0.86
CA ALA A 100 -7.09 9.58 0.51
C ALA A 100 -8.26 8.91 1.23
N CYS A 101 -8.08 8.76 2.54
CA CYS A 101 -9.06 8.17 3.45
C CYS A 101 -9.17 9.06 4.68
N VAL A 102 -10.38 9.22 5.20
CA VAL A 102 -10.63 9.94 6.44
C VAL A 102 -10.66 8.95 7.60
N GLN A 103 -9.66 9.02 8.46
CA GLN A 103 -9.55 8.17 9.63
C GLN A 103 -10.40 8.73 10.78
N GLY A 104 -11.32 7.93 11.29
CA GLY A 104 -12.09 8.28 12.49
C GLY A 104 -11.36 7.88 13.77
N ASN A 105 -12.12 7.51 14.80
CA ASN A 105 -11.58 7.02 16.08
C ASN A 105 -11.00 5.60 16.00
N SER A 106 -11.14 4.92 14.87
CA SER A 106 -10.60 3.60 14.59
C SER A 106 -9.67 3.65 13.39
N PRO A 107 -8.62 2.85 13.30
CA PRO A 107 -7.65 2.86 12.20
C PRO A 107 -8.22 2.22 10.92
N ILE A 108 -9.38 2.70 10.46
CA ILE A 108 -10.11 2.16 9.31
C ILE A 108 -9.39 2.35 7.97
N CYS A 109 -8.42 3.27 7.90
CA CYS A 109 -7.64 3.55 6.70
C CYS A 109 -6.41 2.64 6.55
N GLY A 110 -6.20 1.70 7.46
CA GLY A 110 -5.11 0.73 7.39
C GLY A 110 -5.40 -0.44 6.45
N LYS A 111 -4.45 -1.37 6.37
CA LYS A 111 -4.67 -2.65 5.68
C LYS A 111 -5.72 -3.46 6.43
N ALA A 112 -6.61 -4.05 5.67
CA ALA A 112 -7.72 -4.80 6.22
C ALA A 112 -7.28 -6.12 6.86
N ASN A 113 -7.96 -6.48 7.94
CA ASN A 113 -7.91 -7.85 8.43
C ASN A 113 -8.81 -8.73 7.55
N GLN A 114 -8.19 -9.64 6.82
CA GLN A 114 -8.84 -10.59 5.91
C GLN A 114 -8.94 -11.99 6.53
N GLU A 115 -8.64 -12.14 7.83
CA GLU A 115 -8.64 -13.44 8.48
C GLU A 115 -10.06 -13.99 8.60
N MET A 116 -10.27 -15.17 8.04
CA MET A 116 -11.56 -15.88 8.06
C MET A 116 -11.68 -16.85 9.22
N LYS A 117 -10.62 -17.03 10.01
CA LYS A 117 -10.64 -17.94 11.16
C LYS A 117 -11.07 -17.18 12.41
N PRO A 118 -12.07 -17.67 13.15
CA PRO A 118 -12.51 -17.01 14.36
C PRO A 118 -11.42 -17.07 15.44
N THR A 119 -11.28 -15.98 16.20
CA THR A 119 -10.37 -15.90 17.35
C THR A 119 -10.91 -16.71 18.54
N LYS A 120 -10.07 -16.90 19.57
CA LYS A 120 -10.51 -17.52 20.83
C LYS A 120 -11.62 -16.69 21.50
N ALA A 121 -11.45 -15.35 21.55
CA ALA A 121 -12.44 -14.44 22.13
C ALA A 121 -13.80 -14.53 21.45
N MET A 122 -13.83 -14.64 20.12
CA MET A 122 -15.07 -14.82 19.37
C MET A 122 -15.77 -16.15 19.71
N ARG A 123 -15.01 -17.23 19.87
CA ARG A 123 -15.58 -18.54 20.27
C ARG A 123 -16.16 -18.49 21.69
N GLU A 124 -15.45 -17.86 22.63
CA GLU A 124 -15.92 -17.69 24.02
C GLU A 124 -17.19 -16.83 24.05
N PHE A 125 -17.22 -15.73 23.30
CA PHE A 125 -18.40 -14.88 23.17
C PHE A 125 -19.61 -15.68 22.65
N CYS A 126 -19.46 -16.47 21.59
CA CYS A 126 -20.54 -17.26 21.03
C CYS A 126 -20.99 -18.40 21.93
N THR A 127 -20.12 -18.90 22.82
CA THR A 127 -20.55 -19.86 23.87
C THR A 127 -21.51 -19.22 24.85
N GLY A 128 -21.27 -17.98 25.26
CA GLY A 128 -22.14 -17.20 26.15
C GLY A 128 -23.39 -16.62 25.45
N GLN A 129 -23.31 -16.39 24.13
CA GLN A 129 -24.38 -15.81 23.32
C GLN A 129 -24.57 -16.60 22.00
N PRO A 130 -25.28 -17.74 22.09
CA PRO A 130 -25.29 -18.78 21.03
C PRO A 130 -25.79 -18.34 19.66
N ASN A 131 -26.63 -17.31 19.60
CA ASN A 131 -27.29 -16.83 18.37
C ASN A 131 -27.20 -15.31 18.25
N ALA A 132 -26.14 -14.69 18.77
CA ALA A 132 -25.91 -13.25 18.59
C ALA A 132 -25.83 -12.88 17.11
N GLU A 133 -26.66 -11.94 16.70
CA GLU A 133 -26.69 -11.45 15.31
C GLU A 133 -25.39 -10.78 14.91
N VAL A 134 -24.69 -10.16 15.85
CA VAL A 134 -23.42 -9.45 15.63
C VAL A 134 -22.44 -9.79 16.75
N ILE A 135 -21.21 -10.12 16.39
CA ILE A 135 -20.09 -10.16 17.33
C ILE A 135 -19.49 -8.76 17.38
N PRO A 136 -19.44 -8.10 18.57
CA PRO A 136 -18.94 -6.73 18.69
C PRO A 136 -17.45 -6.58 18.30
N LEU A 137 -17.07 -5.42 17.79
CA LEU A 137 -15.66 -5.10 17.46
C LEU A 137 -14.72 -5.22 18.68
N SER A 138 -15.22 -4.97 19.89
CA SER A 138 -14.45 -5.17 21.13
C SER A 138 -14.05 -6.64 21.37
N VAL A 139 -14.76 -7.59 20.75
CA VAL A 139 -14.46 -9.03 20.80
C VAL A 139 -13.62 -9.47 19.61
N ILE A 140 -13.93 -8.93 18.42
CA ILE A 140 -13.22 -9.27 17.18
C ILE A 140 -11.80 -8.68 17.19
N GLY A 141 -11.63 -7.47 17.74
CA GLY A 141 -10.47 -6.61 17.62
C GLY A 141 -10.73 -5.44 16.65
N HIS A 142 -10.03 -4.35 16.86
CA HIS A 142 -10.22 -3.10 16.08
C HIS A 142 -8.91 -2.47 15.61
N GLU A 143 -7.82 -3.21 15.66
CA GLU A 143 -6.49 -2.72 15.24
C GLU A 143 -6.38 -2.51 13.73
N ASN A 144 -7.17 -3.24 12.96
CA ASN A 144 -7.25 -3.15 11.51
C ASN A 144 -8.71 -3.14 11.06
N PRO A 145 -9.03 -2.50 9.92
CA PRO A 145 -10.38 -2.55 9.39
C PRO A 145 -10.80 -3.99 9.11
N MET A 146 -11.92 -4.40 9.70
CA MET A 146 -12.51 -5.71 9.44
C MET A 146 -13.29 -5.68 8.15
N ILE A 147 -13.10 -6.68 7.30
CA ILE A 147 -13.87 -6.81 6.05
C ILE A 147 -15.06 -7.73 6.16
N TYR A 148 -15.24 -8.39 7.31
CA TYR A 148 -16.35 -9.31 7.56
C TYR A 148 -17.17 -8.86 8.76
N ASP A 149 -18.51 -8.90 8.62
CA ASP A 149 -19.41 -8.94 9.76
C ASP A 149 -19.48 -10.37 10.29
N TRP A 150 -19.43 -10.53 11.60
CA TRP A 150 -19.47 -11.81 12.28
C TRP A 150 -20.71 -11.97 13.13
N THR A 151 -21.24 -13.18 13.16
CA THR A 151 -22.43 -13.58 13.94
C THR A 151 -22.13 -14.86 14.69
N CYS A 152 -22.99 -15.22 15.65
CA CYS A 152 -22.96 -16.52 16.29
C CYS A 152 -24.09 -17.41 15.74
N LYS A 153 -23.72 -18.61 15.27
CA LYS A 153 -24.66 -19.64 14.84
C LYS A 153 -24.46 -20.89 15.67
N ARG A 154 -25.45 -21.22 16.55
CA ARG A 154 -25.38 -22.39 17.42
C ARG A 154 -24.05 -22.48 18.18
N GLN A 155 -23.71 -21.41 18.93
CA GLN A 155 -22.51 -21.28 19.75
C GLN A 155 -21.17 -21.19 18.95
N LYS A 156 -21.21 -21.04 17.64
CA LYS A 156 -20.01 -20.96 16.79
C LYS A 156 -19.98 -19.63 16.05
N PRO A 157 -18.83 -18.94 16.01
CA PRO A 157 -18.65 -17.77 15.13
C PRO A 157 -18.81 -18.18 13.67
N ALA A 158 -19.50 -17.35 12.91
CA ALA A 158 -19.68 -17.50 11.48
C ALA A 158 -19.61 -16.13 10.79
N ILE A 159 -19.06 -16.06 9.60
CA ILE A 159 -19.13 -14.88 8.78
C ILE A 159 -20.58 -14.68 8.32
N ALA A 160 -21.15 -13.51 8.62
CA ALA A 160 -22.48 -13.13 8.17
C ALA A 160 -22.43 -12.59 6.74
N ARG A 161 -21.49 -11.69 6.47
CA ARG A 161 -21.25 -11.12 5.14
C ARG A 161 -19.86 -10.48 5.06
N GLN A 162 -19.38 -10.27 3.86
CA GLN A 162 -18.25 -9.38 3.57
C GLN A 162 -18.80 -7.95 3.40
N ILE A 163 -18.19 -6.97 4.07
CA ILE A 163 -18.62 -5.57 4.08
C ILE A 163 -17.70 -4.67 3.25
N PHE A 164 -16.44 -5.06 3.04
CA PHE A 164 -15.48 -4.35 2.21
C PHE A 164 -14.78 -5.29 1.25
N THR A 165 -14.46 -4.81 0.05
CA THR A 165 -13.50 -5.43 -0.83
C THR A 165 -12.11 -4.86 -0.56
N VAL A 166 -11.05 -5.60 -0.89
CA VAL A 166 -9.69 -5.13 -0.72
C VAL A 166 -8.98 -5.03 -2.06
N ASP A 167 -8.14 -4.03 -2.19
CA ASP A 167 -7.28 -3.89 -3.36
C ASP A 167 -6.09 -4.87 -3.30
N SER A 168 -5.25 -4.87 -4.35
CA SER A 168 -4.08 -5.74 -4.45
C SER A 168 -3.02 -5.52 -3.35
N ARG A 169 -3.14 -4.44 -2.58
CA ARG A 169 -2.25 -4.10 -1.46
C ARG A 169 -2.89 -4.34 -0.09
N GLY A 170 -4.14 -4.81 -0.07
CA GLY A 170 -4.87 -5.17 1.14
C GLY A 170 -5.65 -4.04 1.80
N PHE A 171 -5.89 -2.92 1.13
CA PHE A 171 -6.67 -1.80 1.68
C PHE A 171 -8.14 -1.90 1.26
N PRO A 172 -9.11 -1.59 2.15
CA PRO A 172 -10.53 -1.56 1.81
C PRO A 172 -10.81 -0.50 0.73
N VAL A 173 -11.28 -0.91 -0.44
CA VAL A 173 -11.48 -0.03 -1.60
C VAL A 173 -12.48 1.08 -1.29
N GLU A 174 -13.56 0.73 -0.58
CA GLU A 174 -14.69 1.64 -0.31
C GLU A 174 -14.33 2.79 0.65
N LEU A 175 -13.21 2.68 1.38
CA LEU A 175 -12.75 3.68 2.32
C LEU A 175 -11.75 4.68 1.71
N TRP A 176 -11.21 4.36 0.55
CA TRP A 176 -10.21 5.18 -0.12
C TRP A 176 -10.79 5.85 -1.37
N LYS A 177 -10.74 7.17 -1.37
CA LYS A 177 -11.24 8.00 -2.48
C LYS A 177 -10.06 8.50 -3.31
N GLU A 178 -10.11 8.31 -4.61
CA GLU A 178 -9.21 9.02 -5.53
C GLU A 178 -9.50 10.51 -5.49
N ILE A 179 -8.46 11.31 -5.32
CA ILE A 179 -8.56 12.78 -5.24
C ILE A 179 -7.51 13.43 -6.12
N ALA A 180 -7.85 14.61 -6.62
CA ALA A 180 -6.93 15.46 -7.38
C ALA A 180 -7.15 16.94 -6.98
N PRO A 181 -6.12 17.80 -7.15
CA PRO A 181 -6.32 19.24 -7.03
C PRO A 181 -7.39 19.72 -8.00
N ALA A 182 -8.21 20.69 -7.58
CA ALA A 182 -9.16 21.33 -8.49
C ALA A 182 -8.40 21.94 -9.68
N GLN A 183 -8.86 21.65 -10.88
CA GLN A 183 -8.33 22.32 -12.07
C GLN A 183 -8.65 23.80 -11.99
N LYS A 184 -7.64 24.63 -12.16
CA LYS A 184 -7.80 26.12 -12.19
C LYS A 184 -8.31 26.56 -13.54
#